data_6324aafca26beaf45bcdbc1dbd27a937
#
_entry.id   6324aafca26beaf45bcdbc1dbd27a937
#
_cell.length_a   1.000
_cell.length_b   1.000
_cell.length_c   1.000
_cell.angle_alpha   90.00
_cell.angle_beta   90.00
_cell.angle_gamma   90.00
#
_symmetry.space_group_name_H-M   'P 1'
#
loop_
_entity.id
_entity.type
_entity.pdbx_description
1 polymer ?
#
loop_
_entity_poly.entity_id
_entity_poly.type
_entity_poly.pdbx_seq_one_letter_code
_entity_poly.pdbx_strand_id
1 'polypeptide(L)'
;MIKKAITAMLIFCISLTAEAQKVYDIKKFGAKGDGKTNDAAAIQKAIDACSKTGGQVLIPAPFTFLAGPFNVKSNVDLHIEGGAKILASPDEKLYTESAFRENKGEGTIWIGGKNVENFSISGSGKIDGNGISFMGAEEEDAYILKPFNILDPRPHVFTIIGGKNIRIKDVHIGNSAYWTIHLVGCNDVVISGITLLNSLKVRNSDGIDLDHSKNVRISDCYIESGDDCICLKNRREFEEFGACENITVTNCTMTSSSCAIKIGSENMDAIRQVVFNNCIIKKSNRGVGIQNRDEGTVSDVIFSNMIIEGQLTTDTWWGKAEPIYVTAYSRASGNHKDANWRFPKGATEGKVGAISNIYFTNIQCFGENGVYVSGETKDKIKNIVFEDVNVSIDKTSNFPGGVYDRRPSKLDGFVKGSTSGFYFDTAESIKVQNCSVTWGKNKPDYFKYAVESKNVAILKVNNLDGEAAFPEKYEAVKK
;
A
#
# COMPACT_ATOMS: atom_id res chain seq x y z
N MET A 1 18.97 81.44 -14.99
CA MET A 1 18.46 80.60 -16.09
C MET A 1 18.67 79.20 -15.73
N ILE A 2 17.64 78.54 -15.26
CA ILE A 2 17.69 77.13 -14.77
C ILE A 2 17.12 76.27 -15.91
N LYS A 3 17.97 75.45 -16.53
CA LYS A 3 17.51 74.50 -17.51
C LYS A 3 16.94 73.28 -16.77
N LYS A 4 15.66 73.02 -16.90
CA LYS A 4 14.98 71.78 -16.45
C LYS A 4 15.31 70.70 -17.44
N ALA A 5 16.08 69.67 -17.00
CA ALA A 5 16.22 68.40 -17.69
C ALA A 5 15.02 67.47 -17.32
N ILE A 6 14.16 67.24 -18.26
CA ILE A 6 13.09 66.25 -18.14
C ILE A 6 13.69 64.92 -18.52
N THR A 7 13.94 64.04 -17.52
CA THR A 7 14.32 62.63 -17.72
C THR A 7 13.04 61.83 -17.98
N ALA A 8 12.81 61.46 -19.23
CA ALA A 8 11.74 60.52 -19.58
C ALA A 8 12.11 59.09 -19.10
N MET A 9 11.46 58.63 -18.08
CA MET A 9 11.56 57.27 -17.56
C MET A 9 10.67 56.37 -18.43
N LEU A 10 11.26 55.67 -19.40
CA LEU A 10 10.57 54.65 -20.16
C LEU A 10 10.31 53.46 -19.20
N ILE A 11 9.06 53.32 -18.75
CA ILE A 11 8.57 52.13 -18.06
C ILE A 11 8.38 51.07 -19.13
N PHE A 12 9.31 50.13 -19.21
CA PHE A 12 9.18 48.92 -20.01
C PHE A 12 8.21 48.01 -19.27
N CYS A 13 6.91 48.09 -19.56
CA CYS A 13 5.93 47.10 -19.12
C CYS A 13 6.23 45.79 -19.89
N ILE A 14 7.01 44.91 -19.31
CA ILE A 14 7.03 43.51 -19.71
C ILE A 14 5.67 42.96 -19.34
N SER A 15 4.73 42.96 -20.25
CA SER A 15 3.51 42.15 -20.13
C SER A 15 3.91 40.68 -20.14
N LEU A 16 4.08 40.11 -18.96
CA LEU A 16 4.02 38.67 -18.80
C LEU A 16 2.62 38.24 -19.23
N THR A 17 2.46 37.87 -20.48
CA THR A 17 1.27 37.14 -20.92
C THR A 17 1.37 35.79 -20.22
N ALA A 18 0.71 35.65 -19.08
CA ALA A 18 0.38 34.34 -18.54
C ALA A 18 -0.52 33.68 -19.59
N GLU A 19 0.04 32.83 -20.45
CA GLU A 19 -0.80 32.00 -21.29
C GLU A 19 -1.67 31.16 -20.35
N ALA A 20 -2.97 31.38 -20.43
CA ALA A 20 -3.93 30.58 -19.66
C ALA A 20 -3.73 29.11 -20.04
N GLN A 21 -3.64 28.26 -19.04
CA GLN A 21 -3.51 26.81 -19.24
C GLN A 21 -4.59 26.33 -20.23
N LYS A 22 -4.20 25.67 -21.29
CA LYS A 22 -5.12 25.21 -22.33
C LYS A 22 -5.99 24.07 -21.80
N VAL A 23 -7.32 24.24 -21.91
CA VAL A 23 -8.31 23.28 -21.39
C VAL A 23 -8.96 22.52 -22.54
N TYR A 24 -8.94 21.21 -22.42
CA TYR A 24 -9.51 20.24 -23.36
C TYR A 24 -10.71 19.55 -22.68
N ASP A 25 -11.90 20.17 -22.77
CA ASP A 25 -13.14 19.65 -22.24
C ASP A 25 -13.60 18.43 -23.08
N ILE A 26 -13.71 17.24 -22.44
CA ILE A 26 -14.06 16.00 -23.12
C ILE A 26 -15.44 16.05 -23.82
N LYS A 27 -16.35 16.90 -23.35
CA LYS A 27 -17.66 17.11 -24.01
C LYS A 27 -17.46 17.65 -25.42
N LYS A 28 -16.45 18.48 -25.66
CA LYS A 28 -16.10 19.00 -27.00
C LYS A 28 -15.50 17.92 -27.90
N PHE A 29 -15.08 16.79 -27.35
CA PHE A 29 -14.58 15.62 -28.08
C PHE A 29 -15.65 14.51 -28.25
N GLY A 30 -16.88 14.80 -27.83
CA GLY A 30 -18.03 13.95 -28.06
C GLY A 30 -18.50 13.10 -26.87
N ALA A 31 -17.91 13.29 -25.68
CA ALA A 31 -18.34 12.60 -24.46
C ALA A 31 -19.79 12.93 -24.11
N LYS A 32 -20.58 11.94 -23.73
CA LYS A 32 -22.00 12.11 -23.38
C LYS A 32 -22.20 12.42 -21.91
N GLY A 33 -21.49 11.70 -21.01
CA GLY A 33 -21.62 11.90 -19.58
C GLY A 33 -22.98 11.48 -19.01
N ASP A 34 -23.63 10.53 -19.65
CA ASP A 34 -24.96 10.02 -19.27
C ASP A 34 -24.91 8.78 -18.36
N GLY A 35 -23.71 8.33 -17.99
CA GLY A 35 -23.46 7.14 -17.19
C GLY A 35 -23.76 5.80 -17.89
N LYS A 36 -24.00 5.82 -19.20
CA LYS A 36 -24.39 4.64 -20.00
C LYS A 36 -23.53 4.48 -21.25
N THR A 37 -23.30 5.59 -21.97
CA THR A 37 -22.50 5.60 -23.19
C THR A 37 -21.02 5.44 -22.80
N ASN A 38 -20.29 4.57 -23.53
CA ASN A 38 -18.85 4.43 -23.32
C ASN A 38 -18.12 5.64 -23.90
N ASP A 39 -17.67 6.53 -23.03
CA ASP A 39 -17.00 7.79 -23.36
C ASP A 39 -15.47 7.66 -23.51
N ALA A 40 -14.88 6.46 -23.37
CA ALA A 40 -13.43 6.24 -23.40
C ALA A 40 -12.77 6.83 -24.66
N ALA A 41 -13.40 6.70 -25.84
CA ALA A 41 -12.88 7.25 -27.07
C ALA A 41 -12.83 8.78 -27.08
N ALA A 42 -13.80 9.45 -26.47
CA ALA A 42 -13.83 10.91 -26.34
C ALA A 42 -12.76 11.39 -25.35
N ILE A 43 -12.61 10.71 -24.21
CA ILE A 43 -11.54 10.97 -23.22
C ILE A 43 -10.18 10.81 -23.89
N GLN A 44 -9.97 9.70 -24.62
CA GLN A 44 -8.69 9.45 -25.31
C GLN A 44 -8.36 10.54 -26.34
N LYS A 45 -9.33 10.98 -27.14
CA LYS A 45 -9.13 12.08 -28.10
C LYS A 45 -8.72 13.38 -27.43
N ALA A 46 -9.31 13.71 -26.29
CA ALA A 46 -8.94 14.90 -25.51
C ALA A 46 -7.50 14.78 -24.97
N ILE A 47 -7.14 13.62 -24.42
CA ILE A 47 -5.77 13.33 -23.96
C ILE A 47 -4.78 13.44 -25.11
N ASP A 48 -5.09 12.86 -26.27
CA ASP A 48 -4.23 12.87 -27.47
C ASP A 48 -4.02 14.29 -28.00
N ALA A 49 -5.02 15.14 -27.92
CA ALA A 49 -4.92 16.53 -28.31
C ALA A 49 -4.10 17.34 -27.29
N CYS A 50 -4.37 17.14 -25.99
CA CYS A 50 -3.71 17.83 -24.89
C CYS A 50 -2.21 17.51 -24.84
N SER A 51 -1.83 16.24 -24.99
CA SER A 51 -0.44 15.80 -24.90
C SER A 51 0.52 16.48 -25.89
N LYS A 52 0.02 16.99 -27.01
CA LYS A 52 0.80 17.67 -28.05
C LYS A 52 1.28 19.06 -27.65
N THR A 53 0.54 19.73 -26.80
CA THR A 53 0.80 21.14 -26.41
C THR A 53 0.97 21.32 -24.90
N GLY A 54 0.66 20.28 -24.11
CA GLY A 54 0.46 20.38 -22.68
C GLY A 54 -0.88 21.07 -22.36
N GLY A 55 -1.34 20.88 -21.11
CA GLY A 55 -2.55 21.50 -20.62
C GLY A 55 -3.39 20.59 -19.73
N GLN A 56 -4.69 20.91 -19.66
CA GLN A 56 -5.63 20.20 -18.80
C GLN A 56 -6.72 19.52 -19.63
N VAL A 57 -6.91 18.22 -19.41
CA VAL A 57 -8.10 17.48 -19.88
C VAL A 57 -9.16 17.57 -18.81
N LEU A 58 -10.23 18.27 -19.11
CA LEU A 58 -11.32 18.54 -18.18
C LEU A 58 -12.40 17.47 -18.26
N ILE A 59 -12.68 16.85 -17.12
CA ILE A 59 -13.84 15.98 -16.88
C ILE A 59 -14.88 16.84 -16.14
N PRO A 60 -15.87 17.40 -16.84
CA PRO A 60 -16.73 18.43 -16.25
C PRO A 60 -17.85 17.85 -15.38
N ALA A 61 -18.24 18.62 -14.35
CA ALA A 61 -19.45 18.36 -13.56
C ALA A 61 -20.73 18.80 -14.28
N PRO A 62 -21.90 18.29 -13.91
CA PRO A 62 -22.18 17.26 -12.89
C PRO A 62 -22.32 15.83 -13.50
N PHE A 63 -21.55 15.51 -14.51
CA PHE A 63 -21.74 14.34 -15.36
C PHE A 63 -21.06 13.07 -14.80
N THR A 64 -21.61 11.90 -15.17
CA THR A 64 -20.98 10.59 -14.99
C THR A 64 -20.56 10.04 -16.35
N PHE A 65 -19.26 9.84 -16.54
CA PHE A 65 -18.70 9.33 -17.79
C PHE A 65 -18.36 7.84 -17.61
N LEU A 66 -19.19 6.96 -18.17
CA LEU A 66 -18.84 5.53 -18.23
C LEU A 66 -17.71 5.35 -19.23
N ALA A 67 -16.63 4.67 -18.84
CA ALA A 67 -15.50 4.50 -19.72
C ALA A 67 -14.91 3.08 -19.62
N GLY A 68 -14.69 2.46 -20.80
CA GLY A 68 -13.74 1.35 -20.93
C GLY A 68 -12.30 1.82 -20.77
N PRO A 69 -11.30 0.95 -21.02
CA PRO A 69 -9.89 1.32 -20.89
C PRO A 69 -9.48 2.50 -21.79
N PHE A 70 -8.60 3.35 -21.25
CA PHE A 70 -7.93 4.43 -21.99
C PHE A 70 -6.53 4.70 -21.42
N ASN A 71 -5.70 5.38 -22.22
CA ASN A 71 -4.30 5.62 -21.88
C ASN A 71 -4.01 7.10 -21.62
N VAL A 72 -3.35 7.39 -20.51
CA VAL A 72 -2.80 8.71 -20.21
C VAL A 72 -1.50 8.95 -20.93
N LYS A 73 -1.14 10.21 -21.15
CA LYS A 73 0.05 10.64 -21.90
C LYS A 73 0.81 11.73 -21.17
N SER A 74 2.04 11.96 -21.59
CA SER A 74 2.89 13.01 -21.04
C SER A 74 2.30 14.41 -21.23
N ASN A 75 2.65 15.32 -20.32
CA ASN A 75 2.26 16.72 -20.32
C ASN A 75 0.75 16.98 -20.18
N VAL A 76 0.02 16.07 -19.54
CA VAL A 76 -1.43 16.14 -19.34
C VAL A 76 -1.76 16.25 -17.85
N ASP A 77 -2.60 17.21 -17.48
CA ASP A 77 -3.35 17.21 -16.24
C ASP A 77 -4.76 16.68 -16.50
N LEU A 78 -5.08 15.49 -16.00
CA LEU A 78 -6.44 14.92 -16.02
C LEU A 78 -7.19 15.50 -14.83
N HIS A 79 -8.01 16.53 -15.07
CA HIS A 79 -8.74 17.25 -14.05
C HIS A 79 -10.18 16.78 -13.93
N ILE A 80 -10.57 16.26 -12.76
CA ILE A 80 -11.92 15.81 -12.48
C ILE A 80 -12.61 16.86 -11.59
N GLU A 81 -13.55 17.61 -12.15
CA GLU A 81 -14.29 18.63 -11.38
C GLU A 81 -15.10 18.01 -10.23
N GLY A 82 -15.25 18.77 -9.14
CA GLY A 82 -16.12 18.40 -8.03
C GLY A 82 -17.55 18.11 -8.49
N GLY A 83 -18.05 16.90 -8.21
CA GLY A 83 -19.35 16.43 -8.72
C GLY A 83 -19.29 15.68 -10.04
N ALA A 84 -18.13 15.64 -10.73
CA ALA A 84 -17.92 14.77 -11.89
C ALA A 84 -17.49 13.38 -11.46
N LYS A 85 -17.80 12.37 -12.28
CA LYS A 85 -17.38 10.99 -12.07
C LYS A 85 -16.92 10.36 -13.37
N ILE A 86 -15.77 9.67 -13.34
CA ILE A 86 -15.40 8.66 -14.33
C ILE A 86 -15.74 7.30 -13.70
N LEU A 87 -16.50 6.47 -14.40
CA LEU A 87 -16.98 5.16 -13.94
C LEU A 87 -16.46 4.07 -14.87
N ALA A 88 -15.82 3.04 -14.32
CA ALA A 88 -15.34 1.91 -15.11
C ALA A 88 -16.52 1.12 -15.74
N SER A 89 -16.39 0.80 -17.01
CA SER A 89 -17.36 -0.05 -17.69
C SER A 89 -17.37 -1.46 -17.12
N PRO A 90 -18.52 -2.06 -16.82
CA PRO A 90 -18.59 -3.44 -16.34
C PRO A 90 -18.41 -4.48 -17.46
N ASP A 91 -18.20 -4.07 -18.71
CA ASP A 91 -17.98 -4.99 -19.82
C ASP A 91 -16.55 -5.54 -19.79
N GLU A 92 -16.40 -6.76 -19.25
CA GLU A 92 -15.13 -7.46 -19.09
C GLU A 92 -14.34 -7.60 -20.40
N LYS A 93 -15.02 -7.68 -21.54
CA LYS A 93 -14.38 -7.86 -22.85
C LYS A 93 -13.51 -6.69 -23.28
N LEU A 94 -13.71 -5.53 -22.67
CA LEU A 94 -12.90 -4.34 -22.96
C LEU A 94 -11.50 -4.38 -22.32
N TYR A 95 -11.29 -5.20 -21.29
CA TYR A 95 -10.06 -5.23 -20.48
C TYR A 95 -9.11 -6.32 -20.98
N THR A 96 -8.33 -6.01 -21.98
CA THR A 96 -7.46 -6.96 -22.68
C THR A 96 -5.98 -6.83 -22.37
N GLU A 97 -5.55 -5.72 -21.74
CA GLU A 97 -4.16 -5.49 -21.37
C GLU A 97 -3.97 -5.78 -19.88
N SER A 98 -3.01 -6.64 -19.53
CA SER A 98 -2.65 -6.95 -18.15
C SER A 98 -1.55 -6.02 -17.65
N ALA A 99 -1.64 -5.60 -16.38
CA ALA A 99 -0.56 -4.95 -15.66
C ALA A 99 0.60 -5.92 -15.39
N PHE A 100 0.34 -7.22 -15.39
CA PHE A 100 1.33 -8.25 -15.14
C PHE A 100 1.79 -8.91 -16.44
N ARG A 101 3.09 -8.97 -16.65
CA ARG A 101 3.66 -9.56 -17.85
C ARG A 101 3.50 -11.09 -17.89
N GLU A 102 3.50 -11.72 -16.73
CA GLU A 102 3.48 -13.19 -16.60
C GLU A 102 2.11 -13.78 -16.25
N ASN A 103 1.27 -13.04 -15.55
CA ASN A 103 -0.08 -13.46 -15.15
C ASN A 103 -1.14 -12.86 -16.08
N LYS A 104 -1.16 -13.30 -17.32
CA LYS A 104 -2.16 -12.85 -18.27
C LYS A 104 -3.56 -13.27 -17.85
N GLY A 105 -4.44 -12.30 -17.62
CA GLY A 105 -5.82 -12.52 -17.18
C GLY A 105 -6.13 -12.01 -15.77
N GLU A 106 -5.14 -11.87 -14.90
CA GLU A 106 -5.26 -11.13 -13.63
C GLU A 106 -4.84 -9.68 -13.81
N GLY A 107 -5.42 -8.77 -13.02
CA GLY A 107 -4.94 -7.40 -12.95
C GLY A 107 -4.85 -6.71 -14.29
N THR A 108 -5.95 -6.69 -15.05
CA THR A 108 -6.02 -5.92 -16.29
C THR A 108 -5.98 -4.42 -16.00
N ILE A 109 -5.73 -3.59 -16.99
CA ILE A 109 -5.58 -2.14 -16.82
C ILE A 109 -6.83 -1.42 -17.32
N TRP A 110 -7.40 -0.54 -16.47
CA TRP A 110 -8.45 0.39 -16.90
C TRP A 110 -7.84 1.72 -17.38
N ILE A 111 -7.15 2.46 -16.51
CA ILE A 111 -6.46 3.70 -16.88
C ILE A 111 -4.97 3.42 -16.88
N GLY A 112 -4.35 3.38 -18.06
CA GLY A 112 -2.96 2.98 -18.24
C GLY A 112 -2.04 4.08 -18.74
N GLY A 113 -0.73 3.93 -18.51
CA GLY A 113 0.30 4.78 -19.09
C GLY A 113 1.66 4.08 -19.12
N LYS A 114 2.42 4.27 -20.19
CA LYS A 114 3.79 3.75 -20.32
C LYS A 114 4.76 4.89 -20.66
N ASN A 115 5.86 4.98 -19.91
CA ASN A 115 6.90 6.01 -20.11
C ASN A 115 6.32 7.44 -20.13
N VAL A 116 5.43 7.73 -19.18
CA VAL A 116 4.69 8.99 -19.10
C VAL A 116 5.48 10.00 -18.27
N GLU A 117 5.69 11.21 -18.78
CA GLU A 117 6.35 12.28 -18.06
C GLU A 117 5.43 13.48 -17.85
N ASN A 118 5.59 14.18 -16.73
CA ASN A 118 4.81 15.39 -16.40
C ASN A 118 3.31 15.15 -16.48
N PHE A 119 2.83 14.09 -15.82
CA PHE A 119 1.42 13.76 -15.79
C PHE A 119 0.83 14.05 -14.41
N SER A 120 -0.39 14.59 -14.39
CA SER A 120 -1.14 14.74 -13.14
C SER A 120 -2.58 14.27 -13.24
N ILE A 121 -3.11 13.83 -12.09
CA ILE A 121 -4.53 13.73 -11.81
C ILE A 121 -4.83 14.77 -10.74
N SER A 122 -5.83 15.60 -10.97
CA SER A 122 -6.21 16.70 -10.07
C SER A 122 -7.73 16.88 -9.96
N GLY A 123 -8.16 17.73 -9.04
CA GLY A 123 -9.57 18.05 -8.83
C GLY A 123 -10.18 17.28 -7.67
N SER A 124 -11.46 17.56 -7.38
CA SER A 124 -12.22 16.96 -6.27
C SER A 124 -13.35 16.03 -6.71
N GLY A 125 -13.32 15.60 -7.97
CA GLY A 125 -14.27 14.63 -8.51
C GLY A 125 -13.87 13.19 -8.20
N LYS A 126 -14.57 12.22 -8.81
CA LYS A 126 -14.44 10.80 -8.49
C LYS A 126 -13.96 9.95 -9.68
N ILE A 127 -12.99 9.09 -9.43
CA ILE A 127 -12.61 7.95 -10.29
C ILE A 127 -13.11 6.68 -9.59
N ASP A 128 -14.09 6.01 -10.19
CA ASP A 128 -14.82 4.89 -9.61
C ASP A 128 -14.55 3.62 -10.42
N GLY A 129 -13.79 2.69 -9.85
CA GLY A 129 -13.40 1.43 -10.49
C GLY A 129 -14.54 0.42 -10.67
N ASN A 130 -15.74 0.71 -10.12
CA ASN A 130 -16.93 -0.14 -10.24
C ASN A 130 -16.67 -1.61 -9.83
N GLY A 131 -15.80 -1.83 -8.87
CA GLY A 131 -15.16 -3.12 -8.57
C GLY A 131 -16.13 -4.25 -8.25
N ILE A 132 -17.24 -3.95 -7.59
CA ILE A 132 -18.24 -4.96 -7.24
C ILE A 132 -18.84 -5.62 -8.50
N SER A 133 -18.93 -4.90 -9.63
CA SER A 133 -19.45 -5.46 -10.88
C SER A 133 -18.56 -6.55 -11.49
N PHE A 134 -17.33 -6.69 -11.02
CA PHE A 134 -16.38 -7.73 -11.43
C PHE A 134 -16.28 -8.87 -10.41
N MET A 135 -17.14 -8.89 -9.38
CA MET A 135 -17.10 -9.90 -8.33
C MET A 135 -18.23 -10.91 -8.47
N GLY A 136 -17.98 -12.11 -7.95
CA GLY A 136 -19.00 -13.13 -7.73
C GLY A 136 -19.77 -12.92 -6.43
N ALA A 137 -20.44 -13.97 -5.98
CA ALA A 137 -21.14 -13.96 -4.70
C ALA A 137 -20.18 -13.81 -3.51
N GLU A 138 -20.70 -13.39 -2.36
CA GLU A 138 -19.95 -13.43 -1.11
C GLU A 138 -19.60 -14.87 -0.73
N GLU A 139 -18.40 -15.09 -0.19
CA GLU A 139 -18.00 -16.38 0.37
C GLU A 139 -18.79 -16.66 1.66
N GLU A 140 -19.16 -17.92 1.88
CA GLU A 140 -19.93 -18.30 3.08
C GLU A 140 -19.11 -18.25 4.36
N ASP A 141 -17.80 -18.39 4.24
CA ASP A 141 -16.91 -18.77 5.32
C ASP A 141 -15.88 -17.68 5.63
N ALA A 142 -16.33 -16.59 6.18
CA ALA A 142 -15.47 -15.57 6.74
C ALA A 142 -16.06 -15.04 8.03
N TYR A 143 -15.26 -14.53 8.92
CA TYR A 143 -15.68 -14.03 10.23
C TYR A 143 -16.80 -12.97 10.15
N ILE A 144 -16.52 -11.72 10.51
CA ILE A 144 -17.50 -10.64 10.37
C ILE A 144 -17.60 -10.20 8.91
N LEU A 145 -16.46 -10.14 8.24
CA LEU A 145 -16.33 -9.64 6.87
C LEU A 145 -16.25 -10.80 5.88
N LYS A 146 -17.36 -11.10 5.24
CA LYS A 146 -17.44 -12.11 4.18
C LYS A 146 -16.91 -11.53 2.87
N PRO A 147 -15.80 -12.03 2.31
CA PRO A 147 -15.28 -11.53 1.05
C PRO A 147 -16.12 -11.98 -0.14
N PHE A 148 -15.96 -11.33 -1.27
CA PHE A 148 -16.53 -11.77 -2.53
C PHE A 148 -15.67 -12.83 -3.19
N ASN A 149 -16.31 -13.78 -3.89
CA ASN A 149 -15.63 -14.69 -4.80
C ASN A 149 -14.96 -13.91 -5.92
N ILE A 150 -13.73 -14.31 -6.26
CA ILE A 150 -12.95 -13.69 -7.33
C ILE A 150 -13.40 -14.20 -8.69
N LEU A 151 -13.66 -13.27 -9.60
CA LEU A 151 -13.86 -13.54 -11.03
C LEU A 151 -12.82 -12.73 -11.81
N ASP A 152 -11.96 -13.38 -12.58
CA ASP A 152 -11.00 -12.69 -13.44
C ASP A 152 -11.52 -12.68 -14.90
N PRO A 153 -11.20 -11.62 -15.68
CA PRO A 153 -10.26 -10.54 -15.39
C PRO A 153 -10.85 -9.45 -14.48
N ARG A 154 -10.01 -8.91 -13.56
CA ARG A 154 -10.32 -7.79 -12.68
C ARG A 154 -9.39 -6.62 -12.99
N PRO A 155 -9.88 -5.41 -13.31
CA PRO A 155 -9.01 -4.30 -13.65
C PRO A 155 -8.39 -3.59 -12.44
N HIS A 156 -7.12 -3.18 -12.58
CA HIS A 156 -6.55 -2.08 -11.82
C HIS A 156 -7.25 -0.78 -12.22
N VAL A 157 -7.44 0.14 -11.26
CA VAL A 157 -8.01 1.45 -11.60
C VAL A 157 -6.99 2.27 -12.39
N PHE A 158 -5.75 2.34 -11.92
CA PHE A 158 -4.72 3.18 -12.50
C PHE A 158 -3.34 2.49 -12.47
N THR A 159 -2.70 2.37 -13.63
CA THR A 159 -1.36 1.77 -13.73
C THR A 159 -0.45 2.61 -14.62
N ILE A 160 0.70 3.03 -14.08
CA ILE A 160 1.78 3.64 -14.87
C ILE A 160 3.04 2.79 -14.78
N ILE A 161 3.64 2.49 -15.92
CA ILE A 161 4.91 1.78 -16.05
C ILE A 161 5.95 2.73 -16.62
N GLY A 162 7.04 3.00 -15.87
CA GLY A 162 8.13 3.89 -16.30
C GLY A 162 7.77 5.38 -16.27
N GLY A 163 6.99 5.84 -15.31
CA GLY A 163 6.57 7.24 -15.20
C GLY A 163 7.62 8.16 -14.56
N LYS A 164 7.62 9.44 -14.92
CA LYS A 164 8.46 10.47 -14.31
C LYS A 164 7.69 11.75 -14.06
N ASN A 165 7.90 12.36 -12.89
CA ASN A 165 7.17 13.57 -12.48
C ASN A 165 5.65 13.35 -12.50
N ILE A 166 5.17 12.42 -11.67
CA ILE A 166 3.75 12.03 -11.56
C ILE A 166 3.14 12.70 -10.33
N ARG A 167 1.97 13.29 -10.48
CA ARG A 167 1.24 13.96 -9.39
C ARG A 167 -0.20 13.48 -9.34
N ILE A 168 -0.68 13.01 -8.18
CA ILE A 168 -2.08 12.64 -7.94
C ILE A 168 -2.55 13.40 -6.71
N LYS A 169 -3.52 14.30 -6.88
CA LYS A 169 -3.91 15.24 -5.83
C LYS A 169 -5.41 15.43 -5.69
N ASP A 170 -5.86 15.45 -4.44
CA ASP A 170 -7.18 15.87 -3.99
C ASP A 170 -8.38 15.08 -4.55
N VAL A 171 -8.16 14.12 -5.43
CA VAL A 171 -9.19 13.33 -6.09
C VAL A 171 -9.72 12.21 -5.19
N HIS A 172 -11.00 11.85 -5.36
CA HIS A 172 -11.56 10.63 -4.81
C HIS A 172 -11.35 9.49 -5.81
N ILE A 173 -10.69 8.41 -5.37
CA ILE A 173 -10.42 7.25 -6.23
C ILE A 173 -10.74 5.97 -5.46
N GLY A 174 -11.33 4.96 -6.09
CA GLY A 174 -11.61 3.71 -5.38
C GLY A 174 -12.66 2.83 -6.04
N ASN A 175 -13.34 2.00 -5.22
CA ASN A 175 -14.17 0.90 -5.70
C ASN A 175 -13.42 0.00 -6.69
N SER A 176 -12.18 -0.32 -6.39
CA SER A 176 -11.32 -1.11 -7.26
C SER A 176 -11.73 -2.59 -7.26
N ALA A 177 -11.62 -3.23 -8.40
CA ALA A 177 -11.76 -4.68 -8.53
C ALA A 177 -10.45 -5.42 -8.23
N TYR A 178 -9.32 -4.74 -8.43
CA TYR A 178 -7.96 -5.19 -8.17
C TYR A 178 -7.15 -4.02 -7.60
N TRP A 179 -5.83 -3.92 -7.77
CA TRP A 179 -5.05 -2.80 -7.23
C TRP A 179 -5.54 -1.44 -7.74
N THR A 180 -5.63 -0.46 -6.85
CA THR A 180 -6.19 0.85 -7.22
C THR A 180 -5.17 1.71 -7.94
N ILE A 181 -4.01 1.98 -7.34
CA ILE A 181 -2.92 2.76 -7.94
C ILE A 181 -1.68 1.88 -7.98
N HIS A 182 -1.25 1.47 -9.16
CA HIS A 182 -0.06 0.67 -9.39
C HIS A 182 0.98 1.47 -10.16
N LEU A 183 2.08 1.81 -9.50
CA LEU A 183 3.18 2.60 -10.07
C LEU A 183 4.42 1.73 -10.18
N VAL A 184 4.80 1.39 -11.42
CA VAL A 184 5.93 0.53 -11.73
C VAL A 184 7.09 1.34 -12.28
N GLY A 185 8.25 1.28 -11.63
CA GLY A 185 9.45 2.00 -12.11
C GLY A 185 9.27 3.50 -12.21
N CYS A 186 8.35 4.07 -11.47
CA CYS A 186 8.08 5.51 -11.49
C CYS A 186 9.11 6.29 -10.67
N ASN A 187 9.43 7.50 -11.11
CA ASN A 187 10.40 8.37 -10.46
C ASN A 187 9.85 9.79 -10.28
N ASP A 188 10.10 10.37 -9.11
CA ASP A 188 9.55 11.66 -8.70
C ASP A 188 8.01 11.68 -8.71
N VAL A 189 7.43 11.00 -7.73
CA VAL A 189 5.99 10.87 -7.56
C VAL A 189 5.52 11.63 -6.32
N VAL A 190 4.41 12.34 -6.43
CA VAL A 190 3.67 12.93 -5.30
C VAL A 190 2.23 12.47 -5.34
N ILE A 191 1.76 11.88 -4.24
CA ILE A 191 0.36 11.54 -4.02
C ILE A 191 -0.06 12.28 -2.74
N SER A 192 -1.04 13.18 -2.82
CA SER A 192 -1.42 13.98 -1.65
C SER A 192 -2.90 14.35 -1.63
N GLY A 193 -3.46 14.38 -0.42
CA GLY A 193 -4.83 14.81 -0.19
C GLY A 193 -5.91 13.91 -0.80
N ILE A 194 -5.58 12.71 -1.23
CA ILE A 194 -6.55 11.81 -1.86
C ILE A 194 -7.40 11.08 -0.83
N THR A 195 -8.65 10.80 -1.21
CA THR A 195 -9.52 9.85 -0.51
C THR A 195 -9.64 8.59 -1.35
N LEU A 196 -9.09 7.48 -0.86
CA LEU A 196 -9.12 6.19 -1.54
C LEU A 196 -10.01 5.23 -0.75
N LEU A 197 -11.16 4.85 -1.33
CA LEU A 197 -12.13 4.00 -0.67
C LEU A 197 -12.45 2.77 -1.52
N ASN A 198 -11.96 1.63 -1.10
CA ASN A 198 -12.33 0.32 -1.64
C ASN A 198 -13.26 -0.43 -0.70
N SER A 199 -13.97 -1.40 -1.24
CA SER A 199 -14.73 -2.33 -0.40
C SER A 199 -13.75 -3.22 0.38
N LEU A 200 -13.91 -3.29 1.69
CA LEU A 200 -13.14 -4.18 2.57
C LEU A 200 -13.37 -5.67 2.26
N LYS A 201 -14.37 -6.02 1.43
CA LYS A 201 -14.72 -7.37 1.01
C LYS A 201 -14.06 -7.81 -0.30
N VAL A 202 -13.42 -6.91 -1.03
CA VAL A 202 -12.78 -7.21 -2.32
C VAL A 202 -11.31 -7.51 -2.10
N ARG A 203 -10.92 -8.78 -2.29
CA ARG A 203 -9.51 -9.20 -2.21
C ARG A 203 -8.67 -8.57 -3.33
N ASN A 204 -7.42 -8.27 -3.04
CA ASN A 204 -6.50 -7.58 -3.94
C ASN A 204 -6.96 -6.18 -4.36
N SER A 205 -7.82 -5.52 -3.59
CA SER A 205 -8.16 -4.13 -3.84
C SER A 205 -7.19 -3.18 -3.10
N ASP A 206 -5.89 -3.45 -3.27
CA ASP A 206 -4.81 -2.65 -2.69
C ASP A 206 -4.98 -1.16 -3.02
N GLY A 207 -4.55 -0.28 -2.12
CA GLY A 207 -4.68 1.15 -2.33
C GLY A 207 -3.61 1.71 -3.26
N ILE A 208 -2.36 1.73 -2.79
CA ILE A 208 -1.22 2.29 -3.52
C ILE A 208 -0.09 1.27 -3.51
N ASP A 209 0.25 0.74 -4.67
CA ASP A 209 1.36 -0.17 -4.90
C ASP A 209 2.51 0.54 -5.59
N LEU A 210 3.63 0.63 -4.89
CA LEU A 210 4.89 1.16 -5.40
C LEU A 210 5.81 -0.01 -5.76
N ASP A 211 5.92 -0.29 -7.06
CA ASP A 211 6.70 -1.40 -7.59
C ASP A 211 7.96 -0.84 -8.27
N HIS A 212 9.15 -1.12 -7.76
CA HIS A 212 10.41 -0.55 -8.26
C HIS A 212 10.44 0.98 -8.37
N SER A 213 9.57 1.69 -7.63
CA SER A 213 9.43 3.14 -7.74
C SER A 213 10.36 3.90 -6.81
N LYS A 214 10.78 5.12 -7.21
CA LYS A 214 11.80 5.91 -6.51
C LYS A 214 11.36 7.35 -6.29
N ASN A 215 11.90 7.99 -5.24
CA ASN A 215 11.65 9.39 -4.94
C ASN A 215 10.15 9.69 -4.83
N VAL A 216 9.44 8.91 -3.99
CA VAL A 216 8.00 8.99 -3.81
C VAL A 216 7.65 9.69 -2.51
N ARG A 217 6.69 10.59 -2.56
CA ARG A 217 6.11 11.28 -1.39
C ARG A 217 4.60 11.06 -1.38
N ILE A 218 4.08 10.47 -0.30
CA ILE A 218 2.65 10.27 -0.07
C ILE A 218 2.26 11.02 1.19
N SER A 219 1.26 11.88 1.14
CA SER A 219 0.82 12.64 2.32
C SER A 219 -0.66 12.94 2.35
N ASP A 220 -1.18 13.09 3.58
CA ASP A 220 -2.53 13.62 3.84
C ASP A 220 -3.65 12.79 3.18
N CYS A 221 -3.46 11.46 3.11
CA CYS A 221 -4.38 10.55 2.46
C CYS A 221 -5.26 9.81 3.46
N TYR A 222 -6.52 9.58 3.07
CA TYR A 222 -7.41 8.66 3.78
C TYR A 222 -7.65 7.42 2.90
N ILE A 223 -7.28 6.23 3.40
CA ILE A 223 -7.27 5.01 2.60
C ILE A 223 -8.02 3.89 3.32
N GLU A 224 -9.02 3.31 2.67
CA GLU A 224 -9.65 2.05 3.06
C GLU A 224 -9.47 1.02 1.94
N SER A 225 -9.00 -0.18 2.30
CA SER A 225 -8.66 -1.20 1.32
C SER A 225 -9.06 -2.60 1.77
N GLY A 226 -9.58 -3.39 0.85
CA GLY A 226 -9.84 -4.81 1.07
C GLY A 226 -8.57 -5.65 1.09
N ASP A 227 -7.43 -5.10 0.69
CA ASP A 227 -6.09 -5.69 0.85
C ASP A 227 -5.13 -4.62 1.40
N ASP A 228 -3.90 -4.50 0.96
CA ASP A 228 -2.92 -3.56 1.53
C ASP A 228 -3.28 -2.10 1.21
N CYS A 229 -3.16 -1.16 2.17
CA CYS A 229 -3.43 0.26 1.87
C CYS A 229 -2.26 0.91 1.12
N ILE A 230 -1.03 0.73 1.61
CA ILE A 230 0.19 1.19 0.93
C ILE A 230 1.17 0.03 0.93
N CYS A 231 1.57 -0.40 -0.25
CA CYS A 231 2.46 -1.54 -0.44
C CYS A 231 3.69 -1.18 -1.28
N LEU A 232 4.88 -1.55 -0.80
CA LEU A 232 6.14 -1.42 -1.50
C LEU A 232 6.58 -2.79 -1.98
N LYS A 233 6.88 -2.92 -3.27
CA LYS A 233 7.23 -4.18 -3.92
C LYS A 233 8.41 -4.02 -4.87
N ASN A 234 9.01 -5.15 -5.25
CA ASN A 234 9.92 -5.27 -6.38
C ASN A 234 9.60 -6.59 -7.09
N ARG A 235 8.66 -6.54 -8.04
CA ARG A 235 8.25 -7.72 -8.79
C ARG A 235 9.29 -8.09 -9.85
N ARG A 236 9.63 -9.37 -9.94
CA ARG A 236 10.66 -9.89 -10.84
C ARG A 236 10.47 -9.50 -12.30
N GLU A 237 9.23 -9.41 -12.74
CA GLU A 237 8.91 -9.08 -14.12
C GLU A 237 9.24 -7.64 -14.53
N PHE A 238 9.65 -6.81 -13.57
CA PHE A 238 10.01 -5.40 -13.73
C PHE A 238 11.44 -5.10 -13.23
N GLU A 239 12.29 -6.11 -13.18
CA GLU A 239 13.66 -6.02 -12.64
C GLU A 239 14.51 -4.91 -13.28
N GLU A 240 14.20 -4.51 -14.50
CA GLU A 240 14.91 -3.45 -15.21
C GLU A 240 14.84 -2.07 -14.51
N PHE A 241 13.88 -1.86 -13.62
CA PHE A 241 13.73 -0.60 -12.90
C PHE A 241 14.57 -0.54 -11.60
N GLY A 242 15.06 -1.67 -11.10
CA GLY A 242 15.93 -1.75 -9.92
C GLY A 242 15.20 -1.46 -8.60
N ALA A 243 15.90 -0.92 -7.62
CA ALA A 243 15.41 -0.77 -6.26
C ALA A 243 14.15 0.10 -6.11
N CYS A 244 13.32 -0.22 -5.10
CA CYS A 244 12.27 0.67 -4.60
C CYS A 244 12.85 1.50 -3.43
N GLU A 245 13.05 2.82 -3.61
CA GLU A 245 13.85 3.60 -2.65
C GLU A 245 13.48 5.08 -2.57
N ASN A 246 13.93 5.76 -1.50
CA ASN A 246 13.67 7.17 -1.23
C ASN A 246 12.17 7.48 -1.14
N ILE A 247 11.49 6.83 -0.19
CA ILE A 247 10.02 6.92 -0.06
C ILE A 247 9.68 7.54 1.28
N THR A 248 8.80 8.52 1.27
CA THR A 248 8.24 9.13 2.48
C THR A 248 6.72 9.06 2.45
N VAL A 249 6.12 8.56 3.54
CA VAL A 249 4.67 8.53 3.76
C VAL A 249 4.37 9.23 5.08
N THR A 250 3.46 10.21 5.07
CA THR A 250 3.12 10.97 6.28
C THR A 250 1.66 11.40 6.33
N ASN A 251 1.14 11.62 7.55
CA ASN A 251 -0.20 12.14 7.82
C ASN A 251 -1.34 11.31 7.18
N CYS A 252 -1.18 10.02 7.03
CA CYS A 252 -2.18 9.14 6.42
C CYS A 252 -3.00 8.41 7.47
N THR A 253 -4.30 8.26 7.21
CA THR A 253 -5.20 7.39 7.98
C THR A 253 -5.59 6.20 7.13
N MET A 254 -5.43 4.99 7.66
CA MET A 254 -5.57 3.74 6.91
C MET A 254 -6.44 2.72 7.64
N THR A 255 -7.22 1.95 6.87
CA THR A 255 -7.97 0.76 7.33
C THR A 255 -7.85 -0.34 6.28
N SER A 256 -7.41 -1.53 6.69
CA SER A 256 -7.21 -2.66 5.78
C SER A 256 -7.81 -3.94 6.31
N SER A 257 -8.41 -4.74 5.43
CA SER A 257 -8.77 -6.12 5.76
C SER A 257 -7.55 -7.05 5.80
N SER A 258 -6.41 -6.63 5.24
CA SER A 258 -5.13 -7.35 5.19
C SER A 258 -4.07 -6.61 6.01
N CYS A 259 -3.21 -5.84 5.39
CA CYS A 259 -2.13 -5.12 6.04
C CYS A 259 -2.16 -3.64 5.64
N ALA A 260 -2.29 -2.73 6.60
CA ALA A 260 -2.41 -1.32 6.28
C ALA A 260 -1.14 -0.77 5.59
N ILE A 261 0.04 -1.10 6.12
CA ILE A 261 1.33 -0.76 5.50
C ILE A 261 2.09 -2.07 5.27
N LYS A 262 2.45 -2.35 4.02
CA LYS A 262 3.19 -3.56 3.68
C LYS A 262 4.45 -3.28 2.89
N ILE A 263 5.51 -4.00 3.21
CA ILE A 263 6.75 -4.08 2.43
C ILE A 263 6.90 -5.55 2.00
N GLY A 264 6.85 -5.79 0.70
CA GLY A 264 6.79 -7.12 0.10
C GLY A 264 5.35 -7.50 -0.29
N SER A 265 4.97 -8.77 -0.44
CA SER A 265 5.79 -9.98 -0.30
C SER A 265 6.80 -10.15 -1.44
N GLU A 266 6.50 -9.66 -2.66
CA GLU A 266 7.39 -9.69 -3.80
C GLU A 266 8.54 -8.69 -3.60
N ASN A 267 9.76 -9.22 -3.51
CA ASN A 267 10.94 -8.39 -3.37
C ASN A 267 12.17 -9.09 -3.92
N MET A 268 12.46 -8.84 -5.19
CA MET A 268 13.64 -9.43 -5.84
C MET A 268 14.85 -8.48 -5.89
N ASP A 269 14.68 -7.20 -5.46
CA ASP A 269 15.74 -6.19 -5.42
C ASP A 269 15.80 -5.53 -4.02
N ALA A 270 16.40 -4.37 -3.85
CA ALA A 270 16.41 -3.64 -2.60
C ALA A 270 15.16 -2.77 -2.40
N ILE A 271 14.56 -2.83 -1.20
CA ILE A 271 13.63 -1.80 -0.70
C ILE A 271 14.33 -1.09 0.45
N ARG A 272 14.61 0.22 0.31
CA ARG A 272 15.44 0.94 1.28
C ARG A 272 15.16 2.43 1.32
N GLN A 273 15.65 3.09 2.39
CA GLN A 273 15.50 4.54 2.59
C GLN A 273 14.02 4.94 2.59
N VAL A 274 13.26 4.32 3.50
CA VAL A 274 11.80 4.48 3.59
C VAL A 274 11.43 5.04 4.96
N VAL A 275 10.56 6.02 4.99
CA VAL A 275 10.02 6.61 6.23
C VAL A 275 8.51 6.63 6.19
N PHE A 276 7.88 6.02 7.20
CA PHE A 276 6.47 6.19 7.53
C PHE A 276 6.35 6.99 8.82
N ASN A 277 5.65 8.11 8.80
CA ASN A 277 5.58 9.01 9.94
C ASN A 277 4.18 9.63 10.12
N ASN A 278 3.77 9.89 11.37
CA ASN A 278 2.51 10.55 11.71
C ASN A 278 1.26 9.87 11.09
N CYS A 279 1.19 8.54 11.11
CA CYS A 279 0.09 7.79 10.51
C CYS A 279 -0.80 7.15 11.58
N ILE A 280 -2.09 7.01 11.24
CA ILE A 280 -3.07 6.30 12.05
C ILE A 280 -3.55 5.07 11.27
N ILE A 281 -3.42 3.90 11.86
CA ILE A 281 -3.95 2.65 11.33
C ILE A 281 -5.11 2.23 12.22
N LYS A 282 -6.30 2.10 11.63
CA LYS A 282 -7.55 1.76 12.31
C LYS A 282 -7.97 0.34 11.96
N LYS A 283 -8.33 -0.44 12.95
CA LYS A 283 -9.05 -1.74 12.82
C LYS A 283 -8.61 -2.61 11.64
N SER A 284 -7.31 -2.77 11.49
CA SER A 284 -6.75 -3.54 10.38
C SER A 284 -6.36 -4.95 10.83
N ASN A 285 -6.47 -5.93 9.93
CA ASN A 285 -6.12 -7.32 10.24
C ASN A 285 -4.61 -7.48 10.53
N ARG A 286 -3.80 -6.58 10.00
CA ARG A 286 -2.39 -6.34 10.38
C ARG A 286 -2.07 -4.85 10.21
N GLY A 287 -1.33 -4.27 11.16
CA GLY A 287 -0.95 -2.87 11.08
C GLY A 287 0.18 -2.64 10.08
N VAL A 288 1.42 -2.84 10.52
CA VAL A 288 2.63 -2.77 9.69
C VAL A 288 3.16 -4.17 9.44
N GLY A 289 3.40 -4.52 8.19
CA GLY A 289 3.95 -5.82 7.79
C GLY A 289 5.16 -5.70 6.87
N ILE A 290 6.34 -6.13 7.34
CA ILE A 290 7.49 -6.39 6.48
C ILE A 290 7.52 -7.89 6.20
N GLN A 291 7.24 -8.24 4.96
CA GLN A 291 7.06 -9.63 4.50
C GLN A 291 8.04 -9.95 3.38
N ASN A 292 9.34 -10.10 3.69
CA ASN A 292 10.30 -10.45 2.65
C ASN A 292 10.19 -11.93 2.28
N ARG A 293 9.96 -12.22 1.02
CA ARG A 293 9.73 -13.59 0.51
C ARG A 293 10.64 -14.01 -0.63
N ASP A 294 11.35 -13.07 -1.21
CA ASP A 294 12.27 -13.31 -2.33
C ASP A 294 13.69 -12.86 -1.95
N GLU A 295 14.64 -12.97 -2.86
CA GLU A 295 16.07 -12.72 -2.62
C GLU A 295 16.47 -11.28 -2.36
N GLY A 296 15.59 -10.32 -2.63
CA GLY A 296 15.83 -8.90 -2.39
C GLY A 296 15.92 -8.56 -0.90
N THR A 297 16.52 -7.42 -0.59
CA THR A 297 16.75 -6.95 0.77
C THR A 297 15.76 -5.86 1.18
N VAL A 298 15.48 -5.76 2.47
CA VAL A 298 14.76 -4.61 3.04
C VAL A 298 15.68 -3.96 4.09
N SER A 299 16.00 -2.67 3.92
CA SER A 299 16.86 -1.99 4.86
C SER A 299 16.55 -0.51 5.03
N ASP A 300 17.04 0.05 6.15
CA ASP A 300 17.01 1.48 6.41
C ASP A 300 15.57 2.03 6.33
N VAL A 301 14.67 1.43 7.12
CA VAL A 301 13.24 1.79 7.20
C VAL A 301 12.92 2.30 8.61
N ILE A 302 12.22 3.42 8.67
CA ILE A 302 11.77 4.04 9.91
C ILE A 302 10.24 4.12 9.93
N PHE A 303 9.63 3.61 10.99
CA PHE A 303 8.23 3.83 11.35
C PHE A 303 8.19 4.66 12.62
N SER A 304 7.56 5.83 12.60
CA SER A 304 7.58 6.73 13.74
C SER A 304 6.27 7.49 13.94
N ASN A 305 5.99 7.83 15.21
CA ASN A 305 4.82 8.64 15.58
C ASN A 305 3.51 8.06 15.06
N MET A 306 3.20 6.80 15.38
CA MET A 306 2.03 6.11 14.85
C MET A 306 1.09 5.64 15.94
N ILE A 307 -0.19 5.56 15.60
CA ILE A 307 -1.21 4.83 16.35
C ILE A 307 -1.65 3.66 15.48
N ILE A 308 -1.60 2.45 16.01
CA ILE A 308 -1.91 1.21 15.27
C ILE A 308 -2.95 0.41 16.04
N GLU A 309 -4.10 0.15 15.42
CA GLU A 309 -5.15 -0.71 15.94
C GLU A 309 -5.31 -1.96 15.07
N GLY A 310 -4.91 -3.12 15.60
CA GLY A 310 -5.08 -4.44 14.98
C GLY A 310 -6.39 -5.09 15.43
N GLN A 311 -7.17 -5.61 14.48
CA GLN A 311 -8.43 -6.28 14.75
C GLN A 311 -8.64 -7.47 13.80
N LEU A 312 -9.06 -8.62 14.35
CA LEU A 312 -9.49 -9.76 13.55
C LEU A 312 -10.90 -9.52 13.02
N THR A 313 -11.03 -9.47 11.70
CA THR A 313 -12.32 -9.29 10.99
C THR A 313 -12.66 -10.43 10.06
N THR A 314 -11.65 -11.17 9.61
CA THR A 314 -11.76 -12.28 8.65
C THR A 314 -10.56 -13.22 8.81
N ASP A 315 -10.68 -14.45 8.35
CA ASP A 315 -9.59 -15.41 8.23
C ASP A 315 -9.10 -15.61 6.79
N THR A 316 -9.78 -14.97 5.84
CA THR A 316 -9.45 -15.07 4.40
C THR A 316 -8.13 -14.40 4.08
N TRP A 317 -7.89 -13.21 4.60
CA TRP A 317 -6.65 -12.47 4.41
C TRP A 317 -5.56 -12.90 5.41
N TRP A 318 -4.35 -12.53 5.09
CA TRP A 318 -3.23 -12.75 5.98
C TRP A 318 -3.23 -11.75 7.12
N GLY A 319 -2.75 -12.19 8.26
CA GLY A 319 -2.70 -11.39 9.46
C GLY A 319 -3.52 -12.03 10.58
N LYS A 320 -3.09 -11.74 11.80
CA LYS A 320 -3.73 -12.21 13.04
C LYS A 320 -3.80 -11.10 14.07
N ALA A 321 -4.15 -9.89 13.60
CA ALA A 321 -4.22 -8.66 14.40
C ALA A 321 -2.87 -8.22 14.99
N GLU A 322 -1.74 -8.59 14.35
CA GLU A 322 -0.43 -8.10 14.77
C GLU A 322 -0.32 -6.60 14.44
N PRO A 323 -0.01 -5.73 15.41
CA PRO A 323 0.23 -4.32 15.10
C PRO A 323 1.51 -4.12 14.29
N ILE A 324 2.54 -4.93 14.57
CA ILE A 324 3.82 -4.92 13.85
C ILE A 324 4.24 -6.37 13.56
N TYR A 325 4.56 -6.63 12.31
CA TYR A 325 4.93 -7.94 11.82
C TYR A 325 6.15 -7.85 10.89
N VAL A 326 7.24 -8.54 11.22
CA VAL A 326 8.49 -8.52 10.44
C VAL A 326 8.95 -9.94 10.18
N THR A 327 8.94 -10.39 8.93
CA THR A 327 9.31 -11.76 8.60
C THR A 327 10.11 -11.90 7.32
N ALA A 328 11.09 -12.80 7.35
CA ALA A 328 11.91 -13.17 6.20
C ALA A 328 11.90 -14.68 6.00
N TYR A 329 11.12 -15.15 5.04
CA TYR A 329 10.97 -16.57 4.69
C TYR A 329 10.93 -16.73 3.18
N SER A 330 11.61 -17.72 2.64
CA SER A 330 11.50 -18.03 1.22
C SER A 330 10.10 -18.57 0.86
N ARG A 331 9.63 -18.23 -0.34
CA ARG A 331 8.34 -18.71 -0.85
C ARG A 331 8.28 -20.22 -0.94
N ALA A 332 7.07 -20.76 -0.83
CA ALA A 332 6.81 -22.16 -1.14
C ALA A 332 7.03 -22.44 -2.63
N SER A 333 7.58 -23.60 -2.96
CA SER A 333 7.62 -24.09 -4.34
C SER A 333 6.21 -24.44 -4.84
N GLY A 334 6.01 -24.47 -6.17
CA GLY A 334 4.72 -24.79 -6.80
C GLY A 334 4.13 -26.17 -6.45
N ASN A 335 4.87 -27.01 -5.72
CA ASN A 335 4.44 -28.31 -5.22
C ASN A 335 3.97 -28.30 -3.75
N HIS A 336 4.04 -27.17 -3.07
CA HIS A 336 3.59 -27.06 -1.69
C HIS A 336 2.05 -27.02 -1.61
N LYS A 337 1.48 -27.48 -0.49
CA LYS A 337 0.01 -27.51 -0.28
C LYS A 337 -0.64 -26.11 -0.37
N ASP A 338 0.13 -25.06 -0.10
CA ASP A 338 -0.29 -23.65 -0.20
C ASP A 338 0.07 -23.04 -1.58
N ALA A 339 0.27 -23.85 -2.60
CA ALA A 339 0.80 -23.51 -3.91
C ALA A 339 -0.14 -22.70 -4.82
N ASN A 340 -1.04 -21.90 -4.26
CA ASN A 340 -1.70 -20.83 -5.00
C ASN A 340 -0.73 -19.71 -5.41
N TRP A 341 0.51 -19.75 -4.89
CA TRP A 341 1.59 -18.84 -5.24
C TRP A 341 2.51 -19.49 -6.26
N ARG A 342 2.31 -19.16 -7.50
CA ARG A 342 3.26 -19.52 -8.54
C ARG A 342 4.53 -18.72 -8.33
N PHE A 343 5.67 -19.39 -8.26
CA PHE A 343 6.94 -18.69 -8.41
C PHE A 343 6.92 -17.96 -9.76
N PRO A 344 7.23 -16.65 -9.77
CA PRO A 344 7.49 -15.99 -11.04
C PRO A 344 8.57 -16.75 -11.80
N LYS A 345 8.43 -16.83 -13.11
CA LYS A 345 9.43 -17.48 -13.97
C LYS A 345 10.81 -16.86 -13.71
N GLY A 346 11.80 -17.68 -13.43
CA GLY A 346 13.14 -17.22 -13.08
C GLY A 346 13.39 -16.92 -11.61
N ALA A 347 12.39 -16.99 -10.73
CA ALA A 347 12.61 -16.89 -9.30
C ALA A 347 13.55 -17.99 -8.81
N THR A 348 14.49 -17.64 -7.93
CA THR A 348 15.39 -18.62 -7.32
C THR A 348 14.70 -19.27 -6.15
N GLU A 349 14.25 -20.49 -6.33
CA GLU A 349 13.59 -21.27 -5.30
C GLU A 349 14.43 -21.34 -4.01
N GLY A 350 13.80 -21.05 -2.89
CA GLY A 350 14.39 -21.21 -1.58
C GLY A 350 15.39 -20.14 -1.14
N LYS A 351 15.44 -18.98 -1.78
CA LYS A 351 16.24 -17.86 -1.31
C LYS A 351 15.35 -16.73 -0.79
N VAL A 352 15.74 -16.17 0.34
CA VAL A 352 15.18 -14.95 0.89
C VAL A 352 16.30 -14.00 1.28
N GLY A 353 16.16 -12.72 0.97
CA GLY A 353 17.09 -11.67 1.37
C GLY A 353 16.90 -11.25 2.83
N ALA A 354 17.84 -10.50 3.33
CA ALA A 354 17.83 -10.03 4.72
C ALA A 354 16.95 -8.77 4.90
N ILE A 355 16.40 -8.65 6.10
CA ILE A 355 15.77 -7.43 6.64
C ILE A 355 16.75 -6.85 7.68
N SER A 356 17.12 -5.57 7.55
CA SER A 356 18.08 -4.96 8.45
C SER A 356 17.86 -3.46 8.67
N ASN A 357 18.32 -2.93 9.81
CA ASN A 357 18.22 -1.50 10.14
C ASN A 357 16.76 -1.00 10.09
N ILE A 358 15.87 -1.66 10.80
CA ILE A 358 14.45 -1.27 10.89
C ILE A 358 14.20 -0.66 12.26
N TYR A 359 13.63 0.53 12.28
CA TYR A 359 13.37 1.30 13.49
C TYR A 359 11.87 1.54 13.65
N PHE A 360 11.33 1.17 14.81
CA PHE A 360 9.98 1.48 15.26
C PHE A 360 10.10 2.41 16.47
N THR A 361 9.65 3.67 16.36
CA THR A 361 9.88 4.70 17.37
C THR A 361 8.60 5.48 17.67
N ASN A 362 8.28 5.66 18.96
CA ASN A 362 7.12 6.39 19.43
C ASN A 362 5.80 5.88 18.80
N ILE A 363 5.44 4.63 19.09
CA ILE A 363 4.27 3.98 18.51
C ILE A 363 3.35 3.46 19.62
N GLN A 364 2.05 3.74 19.48
CA GLN A 364 0.99 3.17 20.31
C GLN A 364 0.34 2.03 19.54
N CYS A 365 0.42 0.81 20.06
CA CYS A 365 -0.15 -0.39 19.47
C CYS A 365 -1.31 -0.91 20.33
N PHE A 366 -2.43 -1.18 19.68
CA PHE A 366 -3.59 -1.83 20.26
C PHE A 366 -3.98 -3.02 19.41
N GLY A 367 -4.27 -4.18 19.99
CA GLY A 367 -4.66 -5.33 19.17
C GLY A 367 -4.99 -6.59 19.97
N GLU A 368 -5.32 -7.64 19.24
CA GLU A 368 -5.56 -8.97 19.81
C GLU A 368 -4.29 -9.83 19.78
N ASN A 369 -3.21 -9.35 19.18
CA ASN A 369 -1.90 -9.97 19.13
C ASN A 369 -0.82 -8.91 19.41
N GLY A 370 0.41 -9.36 19.66
CA GLY A 370 1.56 -8.52 19.89
C GLY A 370 2.43 -8.32 18.64
N VAL A 371 3.59 -7.72 18.85
CA VAL A 371 4.64 -7.58 17.85
C VAL A 371 5.25 -8.94 17.53
N TYR A 372 5.39 -9.25 16.24
CA TYR A 372 5.97 -10.51 15.78
C TYR A 372 7.16 -10.29 14.84
N VAL A 373 8.32 -10.86 15.19
CA VAL A 373 9.53 -10.82 14.35
C VAL A 373 10.06 -12.23 14.19
N SER A 374 10.24 -12.69 12.94
CA SER A 374 10.68 -14.06 12.72
C SER A 374 11.41 -14.25 11.38
N GLY A 375 12.59 -14.87 11.42
CA GLY A 375 13.39 -15.20 10.25
C GLY A 375 13.49 -16.69 9.98
N GLU A 376 13.76 -17.07 8.74
CA GLU A 376 14.07 -18.45 8.35
C GLU A 376 15.40 -18.92 8.99
N THR A 377 16.38 -18.02 9.00
CA THR A 377 17.67 -18.18 9.68
C THR A 377 18.06 -16.89 10.37
N LYS A 378 18.99 -16.94 11.33
CA LYS A 378 19.38 -15.76 12.14
C LYS A 378 19.87 -14.59 11.30
N ASP A 379 20.63 -14.87 10.25
CA ASP A 379 21.21 -13.86 9.36
C ASP A 379 20.19 -13.11 8.51
N LYS A 380 18.91 -13.52 8.52
CA LYS A 380 17.85 -12.88 7.75
C LYS A 380 17.21 -11.69 8.47
N ILE A 381 17.34 -11.57 9.78
CA ILE A 381 16.77 -10.47 10.58
C ILE A 381 17.90 -9.85 11.43
N LYS A 382 18.26 -8.59 11.15
CA LYS A 382 19.38 -7.89 11.79
C LYS A 382 18.99 -6.47 12.20
N ASN A 383 19.47 -6.05 13.36
CA ASN A 383 19.31 -4.67 13.85
C ASN A 383 17.88 -4.15 13.74
N ILE A 384 16.95 -4.84 14.39
CA ILE A 384 15.58 -4.37 14.54
C ILE A 384 15.47 -3.67 15.90
N VAL A 385 15.01 -2.43 15.89
CA VAL A 385 14.94 -1.57 17.08
C VAL A 385 13.51 -1.16 17.34
N PHE A 386 13.05 -1.41 18.57
CA PHE A 386 11.81 -0.89 19.14
C PHE A 386 12.18 0.11 20.23
N GLU A 387 11.79 1.38 20.09
CA GLU A 387 12.05 2.45 21.03
C GLU A 387 10.77 3.24 21.27
N ASP A 388 10.41 3.40 22.56
CA ASP A 388 9.15 4.07 22.94
C ASP A 388 7.90 3.44 22.28
N VAL A 389 7.87 2.10 22.17
CA VAL A 389 6.74 1.35 21.60
C VAL A 389 5.89 0.76 22.73
N ASN A 390 4.63 1.17 22.78
CA ASN A 390 3.67 0.72 23.79
C ASN A 390 2.68 -0.26 23.16
N VAL A 391 2.58 -1.47 23.71
CA VAL A 391 1.75 -2.55 23.18
C VAL A 391 0.65 -2.92 24.19
N SER A 392 -0.61 -2.70 23.82
CA SER A 392 -1.77 -3.07 24.59
C SER A 392 -2.50 -4.22 23.91
N ILE A 393 -2.65 -5.35 24.60
CA ILE A 393 -3.24 -6.57 24.06
C ILE A 393 -4.49 -6.94 24.83
N ASP A 394 -5.62 -7.06 24.12
CA ASP A 394 -6.89 -7.53 24.69
C ASP A 394 -7.62 -8.43 23.67
N LYS A 395 -8.12 -9.57 24.09
CA LYS A 395 -8.89 -10.46 23.22
C LYS A 395 -10.33 -9.98 23.14
N THR A 396 -10.64 -9.21 22.10
CA THR A 396 -11.94 -8.56 21.92
C THR A 396 -12.91 -9.35 21.04
N SER A 397 -12.40 -10.16 20.10
CA SER A 397 -13.22 -10.99 19.22
C SER A 397 -13.33 -12.43 19.71
N ASN A 398 -14.31 -13.17 19.18
CA ASN A 398 -14.48 -14.60 19.43
C ASN A 398 -13.64 -15.49 18.49
N PHE A 399 -12.80 -14.90 17.64
CA PHE A 399 -12.02 -15.64 16.65
C PHE A 399 -10.78 -16.27 17.28
N PRO A 400 -10.27 -17.38 16.70
CA PRO A 400 -9.08 -18.05 17.21
C PRO A 400 -7.88 -17.13 17.28
N GLY A 401 -7.12 -17.21 18.38
CA GLY A 401 -5.84 -16.53 18.57
C GLY A 401 -4.72 -17.52 18.89
N GLY A 402 -3.54 -17.03 19.29
CA GLY A 402 -2.38 -17.86 19.57
C GLY A 402 -1.80 -18.51 18.30
N VAL A 403 -1.91 -17.84 17.17
CA VAL A 403 -1.44 -18.29 15.86
C VAL A 403 -0.76 -17.13 15.14
N TYR A 404 0.30 -17.42 14.43
CA TYR A 404 0.99 -16.51 13.52
C TYR A 404 0.89 -17.02 12.09
N ASP A 405 0.66 -16.12 11.13
CA ASP A 405 0.53 -16.45 9.71
C ASP A 405 1.80 -16.04 8.96
N ARG A 406 2.55 -17.02 8.50
CA ARG A 406 3.82 -16.84 7.77
C ARG A 406 3.68 -16.94 6.26
N ARG A 407 2.46 -17.14 5.76
CA ARG A 407 2.23 -17.28 4.32
C ARG A 407 2.60 -16.02 3.52
N PRO A 408 3.02 -16.13 2.25
CA PRO A 408 3.48 -17.36 1.59
C PRO A 408 4.85 -17.77 2.13
N SER A 409 5.05 -19.06 2.43
CA SER A 409 6.29 -19.59 2.98
C SER A 409 6.45 -21.06 2.61
N LYS A 410 7.68 -21.51 2.39
CA LYS A 410 7.99 -22.94 2.22
C LYS A 410 7.90 -23.73 3.53
N LEU A 411 7.93 -23.03 4.67
CA LEU A 411 7.72 -23.62 5.99
C LEU A 411 6.22 -23.61 6.32
N ASP A 412 5.85 -24.17 7.50
CA ASP A 412 4.47 -24.13 7.96
C ASP A 412 3.90 -22.71 7.90
N GLY A 413 2.83 -22.52 7.13
CA GLY A 413 2.18 -21.24 6.93
C GLY A 413 1.53 -20.72 8.22
N PHE A 414 0.95 -21.63 9.04
CA PHE A 414 0.36 -21.32 10.32
C PHE A 414 1.19 -21.88 11.46
N VAL A 415 1.61 -21.04 12.39
CA VAL A 415 2.40 -21.43 13.55
C VAL A 415 1.61 -21.15 14.81
N LYS A 416 1.30 -22.20 15.58
CA LYS A 416 0.73 -22.06 16.92
C LYS A 416 1.80 -21.56 17.87
N GLY A 417 1.47 -20.60 18.71
CA GLY A 417 2.39 -20.04 19.69
C GLY A 417 1.66 -19.24 20.77
N SER A 418 2.43 -18.80 21.75
CA SER A 418 1.96 -17.83 22.72
C SER A 418 1.80 -16.46 22.05
N THR A 419 0.79 -15.72 22.45
CA THR A 419 0.74 -14.27 22.21
C THR A 419 1.53 -13.60 23.33
N SER A 420 2.58 -12.91 22.95
CA SER A 420 3.42 -12.09 23.85
C SER A 420 3.43 -10.65 23.37
N GLY A 421 3.74 -9.69 24.24
CA GLY A 421 3.84 -8.28 23.86
C GLY A 421 4.79 -8.10 22.68
N PHE A 422 5.97 -8.68 22.80
CA PHE A 422 6.97 -8.80 21.75
C PHE A 422 7.38 -10.27 21.64
N TYR A 423 7.16 -10.89 20.49
CA TYR A 423 7.60 -12.26 20.22
C TYR A 423 8.63 -12.29 19.09
N PHE A 424 9.82 -12.76 19.40
CA PHE A 424 10.96 -12.83 18.50
C PHE A 424 11.39 -14.28 18.28
N ASP A 425 11.44 -14.73 17.03
CA ASP A 425 11.86 -16.08 16.69
C ASP A 425 12.88 -16.06 15.55
N THR A 426 14.08 -16.50 15.83
CA THR A 426 15.17 -16.63 14.86
C THR A 426 15.60 -15.31 14.24
N ALA A 427 16.47 -14.60 14.93
CA ALA A 427 17.07 -13.32 14.51
C ALA A 427 18.53 -13.20 14.98
N GLU A 428 19.31 -12.36 14.31
CA GLU A 428 20.67 -12.02 14.73
C GLU A 428 20.63 -11.02 15.88
N SER A 429 19.94 -9.88 15.71
CA SER A 429 19.96 -8.82 16.73
C SER A 429 18.67 -8.02 16.78
N ILE A 430 18.15 -7.88 18.00
CA ILE A 430 16.94 -7.10 18.30
C ILE A 430 17.19 -6.26 19.57
N LYS A 431 16.70 -5.02 19.56
CA LYS A 431 16.72 -4.11 20.71
C LYS A 431 15.31 -3.66 21.06
N VAL A 432 14.93 -3.77 22.32
CA VAL A 432 13.71 -3.23 22.91
C VAL A 432 14.13 -2.23 23.97
N GLN A 433 13.73 -0.97 23.85
CA GLN A 433 14.13 0.10 24.73
C GLN A 433 12.98 1.04 25.05
N ASN A 434 12.79 1.38 26.34
CA ASN A 434 11.73 2.27 26.81
C ASN A 434 10.33 1.83 26.34
N CYS A 435 10.08 0.54 26.21
CA CYS A 435 8.83 0.00 25.72
C CYS A 435 7.91 -0.42 26.87
N SER A 436 6.61 -0.48 26.61
CA SER A 436 5.66 -1.00 27.58
C SER A 436 4.77 -2.09 27.00
N VAL A 437 4.29 -2.99 27.88
CA VAL A 437 3.30 -4.02 27.54
C VAL A 437 2.19 -4.01 28.57
N THR A 438 0.96 -3.83 28.12
CA THR A 438 -0.23 -3.89 28.96
C THR A 438 -1.21 -4.95 28.46
N TRP A 439 -1.92 -5.57 29.39
CA TRP A 439 -2.90 -6.61 29.10
C TRP A 439 -4.28 -6.13 29.46
N GLY A 440 -5.23 -6.31 28.53
CA GLY A 440 -6.63 -6.02 28.75
C GLY A 440 -7.30 -7.00 29.72
N LYS A 441 -8.62 -6.92 29.80
CA LYS A 441 -9.40 -7.76 30.71
C LYS A 441 -9.54 -9.20 30.24
N ASN A 442 -9.58 -9.41 28.92
CA ASN A 442 -9.78 -10.72 28.30
C ASN A 442 -8.44 -11.33 27.95
N LYS A 443 -7.94 -12.18 28.85
CA LYS A 443 -6.63 -12.83 28.72
C LYS A 443 -6.79 -14.35 28.57
N PRO A 444 -6.79 -14.89 27.33
CA PRO A 444 -6.76 -16.34 27.11
C PRO A 444 -5.44 -16.96 27.61
N ASP A 445 -5.44 -18.26 27.89
CA ASP A 445 -4.28 -18.99 28.42
C ASP A 445 -3.04 -18.95 27.52
N TYR A 446 -3.20 -18.63 26.23
CA TYR A 446 -2.07 -18.47 25.30
C TYR A 446 -1.42 -17.08 25.38
N PHE A 447 -1.96 -16.11 26.15
CA PHE A 447 -1.28 -14.87 26.48
C PHE A 447 -0.20 -15.16 27.52
N LYS A 448 1.05 -14.73 27.30
CA LYS A 448 2.14 -15.12 28.20
C LYS A 448 3.06 -13.98 28.61
N TYR A 449 4.07 -13.67 27.84
CA TYR A 449 5.19 -12.84 28.25
C TYR A 449 5.07 -11.40 27.75
N ALA A 450 5.67 -10.45 28.45
CA ALA A 450 5.84 -9.13 27.88
C ALA A 450 6.85 -9.18 26.72
N VAL A 451 7.96 -9.90 26.89
CA VAL A 451 8.92 -10.20 25.82
C VAL A 451 9.20 -11.70 25.81
N GLU A 452 9.05 -12.34 24.69
CA GLU A 452 9.43 -13.73 24.46
C GLU A 452 10.42 -13.82 23.31
N SER A 453 11.54 -14.52 23.51
CA SER A 453 12.48 -14.77 22.43
C SER A 453 12.85 -16.25 22.33
N LYS A 454 13.06 -16.66 21.10
CA LYS A 454 13.52 -18.00 20.76
C LYS A 454 14.56 -17.87 19.65
N ASN A 455 15.74 -18.47 19.87
CA ASN A 455 16.79 -18.50 18.86
C ASN A 455 17.27 -17.12 18.35
N VAL A 456 17.26 -16.08 19.23
CA VAL A 456 17.79 -14.75 18.96
C VAL A 456 19.23 -14.67 19.47
N ALA A 457 20.19 -14.31 18.61
CA ALA A 457 21.60 -14.30 19.02
C ALA A 457 21.94 -13.14 19.97
N ILE A 458 21.42 -11.95 19.69
CA ILE A 458 21.61 -10.76 20.51
C ILE A 458 20.26 -10.10 20.79
N LEU A 459 19.75 -10.26 22.01
CA LEU A 459 18.55 -9.57 22.47
C LEU A 459 18.93 -8.59 23.60
N LYS A 460 18.69 -7.30 23.38
CA LYS A 460 18.83 -6.25 24.39
C LYS A 460 17.46 -5.75 24.79
N VAL A 461 17.09 -5.89 26.05
CA VAL A 461 15.86 -5.36 26.63
C VAL A 461 16.26 -4.40 27.74
N ASN A 462 15.96 -3.11 27.55
CA ASN A 462 16.32 -2.05 28.48
C ASN A 462 15.07 -1.23 28.80
N ASN A 463 14.85 -0.94 30.10
CA ASN A 463 13.73 -0.12 30.58
C ASN A 463 12.38 -0.56 29.97
N LEU A 464 12.01 -1.82 30.21
CA LEU A 464 10.71 -2.38 29.84
C LEU A 464 9.73 -2.17 31.01
N ASP A 465 8.60 -1.51 30.76
CA ASP A 465 7.49 -1.40 31.68
C ASP A 465 6.39 -2.42 31.28
N GLY A 466 6.25 -3.47 32.08
CA GLY A 466 5.24 -4.51 31.81
C GLY A 466 5.59 -5.86 32.42
N GLU A 467 4.53 -6.58 32.76
CA GLU A 467 4.61 -7.92 33.31
C GLU A 467 4.09 -8.97 32.32
N ALA A 468 4.22 -10.24 32.66
CA ALA A 468 3.55 -11.32 31.94
C ALA A 468 2.02 -11.17 32.06
N ALA A 469 1.26 -11.76 31.14
CA ALA A 469 -0.20 -11.77 31.20
C ALA A 469 -0.72 -12.42 32.49
N PHE A 470 0.03 -13.37 33.02
CA PHE A 470 -0.20 -14.09 34.29
C PHE A 470 1.11 -14.10 35.10
N PRO A 471 1.40 -13.02 35.88
CA PRO A 471 2.68 -12.90 36.59
C PRO A 471 2.95 -13.99 37.61
N GLU A 472 1.90 -14.63 38.13
CA GLU A 472 1.99 -15.76 39.03
C GLU A 472 2.49 -17.06 38.34
N LYS A 473 2.48 -17.12 37.00
CA LYS A 473 2.89 -18.31 36.22
C LYS A 473 4.12 -18.06 35.37
N TYR A 474 4.34 -16.82 34.95
CA TYR A 474 5.35 -16.48 33.97
C TYR A 474 6.17 -15.25 34.38
N GLU A 475 7.43 -15.25 34.01
CA GLU A 475 8.30 -14.07 34.06
C GLU A 475 7.91 -13.06 32.98
N ALA A 476 8.23 -11.78 33.17
CA ALA A 476 7.97 -10.75 32.16
C ALA A 476 8.76 -11.00 30.88
N VAL A 477 10.01 -11.46 31.00
CA VAL A 477 10.94 -11.69 29.87
C VAL A 477 11.39 -13.13 29.84
N LYS A 478 11.07 -13.85 28.77
CA LYS A 478 11.57 -15.20 28.45
C LYS A 478 12.57 -15.13 27.32
N LYS A 479 13.80 -15.58 27.59
CA LYS A 479 14.88 -15.68 26.60
C LYS A 479 15.06 -17.11 26.09
#